data_3706e2afd2136f8dfe87b3422b423525
#
_entry.id   3706e2afd2136f8dfe87b3422b423525
#
_cell.length_a   1.000
_cell.length_b   1.000
_cell.length_c   1.000
_cell.angle_alpha   90.00
_cell.angle_beta   90.00
_cell.angle_gamma   90.00
#
_symmetry.space_group_name_H-M   'P 1'
#
loop_
_entity.id
_entity.type
_entity.pdbx_description
1 polymer ?
#
loop_
_entity_poly.entity_id
_entity_poly.type
_entity_poly.pdbx_seq_one_letter_code
_entity_poly.pdbx_strand_id
1 'polypeptide(L)'
;VEIISDEFELTGDLVKIYFEKDLYDIQELFASTDVDFISSAYNIKGKGEALTFNIPNEQINVTGMNSELFLETTEMFSDGSITVDNIVGSFSINGPNSKLISDEIFITGSVINGILVNKNGTRTISNLEVKDENILNIVTEDTKMFSKKAFYDEEKSIIELFDDVKIIRGSEIITGDYGILDTDKNAYKVSSKNSKKVKAVISNTKWINFNY
;
A
#
# COMPACT_ATOMS: atom_id res chain seq x y z
N VAL A 1 26.20 -14.43 -1.33
CA VAL A 1 25.67 -15.81 -1.49
C VAL A 1 24.48 -15.75 -2.41
N GLU A 2 24.39 -16.70 -3.34
CA GLU A 2 23.26 -16.84 -4.26
C GLU A 2 22.77 -18.28 -4.18
N ILE A 3 21.45 -18.43 -4.11
CA ILE A 3 20.76 -19.71 -4.11
C ILE A 3 19.68 -19.68 -5.17
N ILE A 4 19.68 -20.68 -6.03
CA ILE A 4 18.74 -20.83 -7.15
C ILE A 4 18.05 -22.18 -7.01
N SER A 5 16.74 -22.20 -7.09
CA SER A 5 15.91 -23.39 -7.19
C SER A 5 14.88 -23.20 -8.31
N ASP A 6 14.08 -24.23 -8.57
CA ASP A 6 12.98 -24.13 -9.56
C ASP A 6 11.86 -23.19 -9.10
N GLU A 7 11.75 -22.89 -7.80
CA GLU A 7 10.68 -22.11 -7.20
C GLU A 7 11.09 -20.69 -6.80
N PHE A 8 12.39 -20.47 -6.53
CA PHE A 8 12.89 -19.16 -6.09
C PHE A 8 14.37 -18.94 -6.39
N GLU A 9 14.74 -17.67 -6.45
CA GLU A 9 16.11 -17.16 -6.46
C GLU A 9 16.28 -16.22 -5.25
N LEU A 10 17.37 -16.39 -4.48
CA LEU A 10 17.64 -15.59 -3.29
C LEU A 10 19.12 -15.21 -3.23
N THR A 11 19.41 -13.94 -3.10
CA THR A 11 20.76 -13.40 -2.89
C THR A 11 20.86 -12.61 -1.60
N GLY A 12 22.06 -12.51 -1.04
CA GLY A 12 22.39 -11.74 0.15
C GLY A 12 23.80 -12.08 0.63
N ASP A 13 24.36 -11.27 1.54
CA ASP A 13 25.67 -11.58 2.12
C ASP A 13 25.62 -12.83 3.01
N LEU A 14 24.52 -12.99 3.72
CA LEU A 14 24.22 -14.17 4.52
C LEU A 14 22.87 -14.75 4.08
N VAL A 15 22.86 -16.03 3.72
CA VAL A 15 21.63 -16.79 3.46
C VAL A 15 21.58 -18.02 4.36
N LYS A 16 20.43 -18.26 4.98
CA LYS A 16 20.13 -19.45 5.80
C LYS A 16 18.87 -20.10 5.28
N ILE A 17 18.91 -21.41 5.19
CA ILE A 17 17.74 -22.23 4.84
C ILE A 17 17.49 -23.20 6.00
N TYR A 18 16.27 -23.23 6.48
CA TYR A 18 15.84 -24.14 7.54
C TYR A 18 14.97 -25.23 6.95
N PHE A 19 15.27 -26.47 7.32
CA PHE A 19 14.59 -27.69 6.87
C PHE A 19 13.96 -28.40 8.07
N GLU A 20 12.84 -29.09 7.87
CA GLU A 20 12.23 -29.90 8.93
C GLU A 20 12.80 -31.34 8.96
N LYS A 21 12.74 -32.05 7.85
CA LYS A 21 13.09 -33.49 7.77
C LYS A 21 14.26 -33.76 6.85
N ASP A 22 14.27 -33.19 5.67
CA ASP A 22 15.31 -33.39 4.67
C ASP A 22 15.50 -32.11 3.83
N LEU A 23 16.43 -32.15 2.86
CA LEU A 23 16.78 -31.00 2.03
C LEU A 23 15.67 -30.53 1.08
N TYR A 24 14.59 -31.29 0.94
CA TYR A 24 13.45 -30.94 0.11
C TYR A 24 12.29 -30.35 0.94
N ASP A 25 12.38 -30.40 2.28
CA ASP A 25 11.35 -29.91 3.19
C ASP A 25 11.76 -28.54 3.79
N ILE A 26 11.83 -27.54 2.92
CA ILE A 26 12.23 -26.18 3.31
C ILE A 26 11.10 -25.52 4.09
N GLN A 27 11.41 -25.06 5.30
CA GLN A 27 10.47 -24.38 6.18
C GLN A 27 10.61 -22.87 6.14
N GLU A 28 11.85 -22.38 6.13
CA GLU A 28 12.12 -20.96 6.17
C GLU A 28 13.37 -20.60 5.39
N LEU A 29 13.30 -19.49 4.68
CA LEU A 29 14.41 -18.81 4.04
C LEU A 29 14.68 -17.53 4.85
N PHE A 30 15.94 -17.28 5.15
CA PHE A 30 16.41 -16.03 5.72
C PHE A 30 17.59 -15.51 4.90
N ALA A 31 17.56 -14.22 4.56
CA ALA A 31 18.71 -13.54 3.98
C ALA A 31 18.93 -12.17 4.63
N SER A 32 20.17 -11.71 4.64
CA SER A 32 20.50 -10.38 5.13
C SER A 32 21.65 -9.74 4.35
N THR A 33 21.62 -8.41 4.31
CA THR A 33 22.49 -7.48 3.58
C THR A 33 22.38 -7.63 2.08
N ASP A 34 21.91 -6.57 1.42
CA ASP A 34 21.69 -6.51 -0.03
C ASP A 34 20.84 -7.69 -0.55
N VAL A 35 19.69 -7.88 0.08
CA VAL A 35 18.81 -9.01 -0.25
C VAL A 35 18.05 -8.72 -1.54
N ASP A 36 18.08 -9.68 -2.47
CA ASP A 36 17.18 -9.74 -3.63
C ASP A 36 16.54 -11.13 -3.67
N PHE A 37 15.21 -11.17 -3.74
CA PHE A 37 14.41 -12.38 -3.74
C PHE A 37 13.39 -12.37 -4.86
N ILE A 38 13.32 -13.47 -5.60
CA ILE A 38 12.32 -13.69 -6.64
C ILE A 38 11.73 -15.06 -6.45
N SER A 39 10.41 -15.18 -6.37
CA SER A 39 9.71 -16.45 -6.43
C SER A 39 8.67 -16.45 -7.54
N SER A 40 8.87 -17.34 -8.51
CA SER A 40 7.90 -17.58 -9.58
C SER A 40 6.67 -18.35 -9.08
N ALA A 41 6.85 -19.23 -8.09
CA ALA A 41 5.75 -20.03 -7.52
C ALA A 41 4.70 -19.17 -6.81
N TYR A 42 5.13 -18.07 -6.18
CA TYR A 42 4.25 -17.17 -5.41
C TYR A 42 4.03 -15.81 -6.09
N ASN A 43 4.64 -15.56 -7.26
CA ASN A 43 4.64 -14.26 -7.95
C ASN A 43 5.08 -13.10 -7.03
N ILE A 44 6.17 -13.32 -6.27
CA ILE A 44 6.72 -12.35 -5.31
C ILE A 44 8.12 -11.95 -5.76
N LYS A 45 8.42 -10.65 -5.64
CA LYS A 45 9.78 -10.11 -5.69
C LYS A 45 10.00 -9.23 -4.47
N GLY A 46 11.13 -9.39 -3.79
CA GLY A 46 11.45 -8.64 -2.56
C GLY A 46 12.89 -8.17 -2.56
N LYS A 47 13.11 -6.96 -2.06
CA LYS A 47 14.44 -6.36 -1.83
C LYS A 47 14.48 -5.67 -0.49
N GLY A 48 15.63 -5.69 0.19
CA GLY A 48 15.81 -5.00 1.45
C GLY A 48 17.12 -5.34 2.14
N GLU A 49 17.25 -4.90 3.39
CA GLU A 49 18.41 -5.24 4.22
C GLU A 49 18.30 -6.66 4.79
N ALA A 50 17.08 -7.12 5.08
CA ALA A 50 16.83 -8.49 5.47
C ALA A 50 15.48 -8.97 4.96
N LEU A 51 15.40 -10.30 4.73
CA LEU A 51 14.19 -10.98 4.30
C LEU A 51 14.04 -12.29 5.08
N THR A 52 12.82 -12.58 5.52
CA THR A 52 12.41 -13.88 6.04
C THR A 52 11.20 -14.35 5.24
N PHE A 53 11.21 -15.59 4.76
CA PHE A 53 10.07 -16.22 4.11
C PHE A 53 9.78 -17.57 4.77
N ASN A 54 8.66 -17.65 5.48
CA ASN A 54 8.13 -18.88 6.04
C ASN A 54 7.26 -19.55 4.99
N ILE A 55 7.76 -20.63 4.40
CA ILE A 55 7.14 -21.29 3.24
C ILE A 55 5.81 -21.95 3.61
N PRO A 56 5.68 -22.76 4.69
CA PRO A 56 4.41 -23.41 5.03
C PRO A 56 3.26 -22.46 5.31
N ASN A 57 3.58 -21.27 5.83
CA ASN A 57 2.58 -20.24 6.13
C ASN A 57 2.46 -19.19 5.03
N GLU A 58 3.29 -19.28 3.99
CA GLU A 58 3.42 -18.27 2.92
C GLU A 58 3.55 -16.84 3.45
N GLN A 59 4.29 -16.69 4.55
CA GLN A 59 4.54 -15.38 5.17
C GLN A 59 5.90 -14.85 4.78
N ILE A 60 5.93 -13.68 4.17
CA ILE A 60 7.15 -12.96 3.83
C ILE A 60 7.26 -11.67 4.63
N ASN A 61 8.45 -11.39 5.12
CA ASN A 61 8.78 -10.13 5.79
C ASN A 61 10.08 -9.58 5.21
N VAL A 62 10.03 -8.35 4.70
CA VAL A 62 11.19 -7.60 4.20
C VAL A 62 11.42 -6.40 5.11
N THR A 63 12.65 -6.17 5.52
CA THR A 63 12.98 -5.10 6.47
C THR A 63 14.22 -4.33 6.07
N GLY A 64 14.29 -3.09 6.55
CA GLY A 64 15.41 -2.18 6.37
C GLY A 64 15.10 -1.00 5.46
N MET A 65 16.10 -0.17 5.23
CA MET A 65 15.98 0.98 4.32
C MET A 65 15.77 0.51 2.88
N ASN A 66 14.94 1.25 2.15
CA ASN A 66 14.58 0.94 0.76
C ASN A 66 14.01 -0.48 0.58
N SER A 67 13.26 -0.98 1.57
CA SER A 67 12.54 -2.25 1.42
C SER A 67 11.48 -2.14 0.32
N GLU A 68 11.45 -3.13 -0.54
CA GLU A 68 10.52 -3.25 -1.65
C GLU A 68 9.90 -4.66 -1.66
N LEU A 69 8.62 -4.74 -1.92
CA LEU A 69 7.92 -6.00 -2.15
C LEU A 69 6.89 -5.83 -3.26
N PHE A 70 6.98 -6.68 -4.26
CA PHE A 70 6.07 -6.73 -5.40
C PHE A 70 5.28 -8.01 -5.33
N LEU A 71 3.97 -7.89 -5.38
CA LEU A 71 3.04 -9.01 -5.38
C LEU A 71 2.02 -8.82 -6.50
N GLU A 72 2.18 -9.52 -7.61
CA GLU A 72 1.40 -9.32 -8.83
C GLU A 72 1.41 -7.86 -9.32
N THR A 73 0.29 -7.14 -9.22
CA THR A 73 0.13 -5.73 -9.62
C THR A 73 0.29 -4.76 -8.44
N THR A 74 0.60 -5.26 -7.25
CA THR A 74 0.74 -4.45 -6.04
C THR A 74 2.21 -4.25 -5.70
N GLU A 75 2.61 -2.99 -5.58
CA GLU A 75 3.97 -2.58 -5.22
C GLU A 75 3.98 -1.93 -3.84
N MET A 76 4.84 -2.40 -2.96
CA MET A 76 4.97 -1.96 -1.57
C MET A 76 6.39 -1.48 -1.30
N PHE A 77 6.54 -0.34 -0.62
CA PHE A 77 7.83 0.27 -0.30
C PHE A 77 7.83 0.78 1.14
N SER A 78 8.97 0.68 1.82
CA SER A 78 9.17 1.25 3.15
C SER A 78 10.65 1.35 3.50
N ASP A 79 11.00 2.31 4.37
CA ASP A 79 12.29 2.34 5.07
C ASP A 79 12.22 1.64 6.45
N GLY A 80 11.24 0.78 6.65
CA GLY A 80 11.03 0.03 7.89
C GLY A 80 10.76 -1.45 7.61
N SER A 81 9.50 -1.85 7.47
CA SER A 81 9.13 -3.23 7.23
C SER A 81 7.92 -3.38 6.31
N ILE A 82 7.92 -4.45 5.54
CA ILE A 82 6.81 -4.90 4.70
C ILE A 82 6.57 -6.37 5.03
N THR A 83 5.35 -6.69 5.48
CA THR A 83 4.95 -8.04 5.81
C THR A 83 3.73 -8.42 4.97
N VAL A 84 3.73 -9.63 4.39
CA VAL A 84 2.59 -10.19 3.67
C VAL A 84 2.35 -11.61 4.17
N ASP A 85 1.10 -11.91 4.47
CA ASP A 85 0.57 -13.25 4.64
C ASP A 85 -0.21 -13.60 3.37
N ASN A 86 0.37 -14.45 2.54
CA ASN A 86 -0.15 -14.77 1.22
C ASN A 86 -1.39 -15.69 1.26
N ILE A 87 -1.56 -16.47 2.33
CA ILE A 87 -2.72 -17.35 2.54
C ILE A 87 -3.95 -16.51 2.90
N VAL A 88 -3.81 -15.62 3.88
CA VAL A 88 -4.91 -14.74 4.34
C VAL A 88 -5.10 -13.56 3.39
N GLY A 89 -4.07 -13.18 2.68
CA GLY A 89 -4.03 -11.98 1.83
C GLY A 89 -3.77 -10.70 2.61
N SER A 90 -3.44 -10.77 3.90
CA SER A 90 -3.16 -9.56 4.68
C SER A 90 -1.75 -9.03 4.42
N PHE A 91 -1.62 -7.70 4.45
CA PHE A 91 -0.31 -7.05 4.38
C PHE A 91 -0.20 -5.87 5.34
N SER A 92 1.03 -5.55 5.68
CA SER A 92 1.38 -4.39 6.53
C SER A 92 2.66 -3.75 6.03
N ILE A 93 2.63 -2.44 5.82
CA ILE A 93 3.77 -1.60 5.45
C ILE A 93 3.96 -0.60 6.57
N ASN A 94 5.12 -0.63 7.23
CA ASN A 94 5.38 0.20 8.41
C ASN A 94 6.73 0.90 8.29
N GLY A 95 6.77 2.15 8.63
CA GLY A 95 7.98 2.95 8.73
C GLY A 95 7.94 4.22 7.90
N PRO A 96 9.04 4.99 7.91
CA PRO A 96 9.17 6.14 7.04
C PRO A 96 9.06 5.75 5.56
N ASN A 97 8.61 6.68 4.74
CA ASN A 97 8.49 6.51 3.29
C ASN A 97 7.63 5.33 2.85
N SER A 98 6.72 4.85 3.73
CA SER A 98 5.79 3.77 3.37
C SER A 98 4.88 4.20 2.24
N LYS A 99 4.81 3.35 1.22
CA LYS A 99 4.10 3.61 -0.02
C LYS A 99 3.48 2.32 -0.56
N LEU A 100 2.27 2.43 -1.08
CA LEU A 100 1.55 1.38 -1.78
C LEU A 100 1.12 1.89 -3.15
N ILE A 101 1.36 1.10 -4.18
CA ILE A 101 0.85 1.33 -5.53
C ILE A 101 0.09 0.07 -5.93
N SER A 102 -1.15 0.21 -6.34
CA SER A 102 -1.95 -0.89 -6.87
C SER A 102 -2.93 -0.33 -7.89
N ASP A 103 -2.86 -0.83 -9.12
CA ASP A 103 -3.65 -0.35 -10.24
C ASP A 103 -3.61 1.19 -10.35
N GLU A 104 -4.75 1.85 -10.11
CA GLU A 104 -4.90 3.31 -10.22
C GLU A 104 -4.77 4.06 -8.88
N ILE A 105 -4.42 3.35 -7.79
CA ILE A 105 -4.32 3.92 -6.45
C ILE A 105 -2.85 4.05 -6.04
N PHE A 106 -2.47 5.26 -5.63
CA PHE A 106 -1.19 5.56 -5.01
C PHE A 106 -1.42 6.05 -3.58
N ILE A 107 -0.77 5.44 -2.60
CA ILE A 107 -0.94 5.75 -1.18
C ILE A 107 0.42 5.98 -0.52
N THR A 108 0.51 7.00 0.31
CA THR A 108 1.64 7.21 1.23
C THR A 108 1.13 7.43 2.65
N GLY A 109 1.87 6.90 3.61
CA GLY A 109 1.59 7.03 5.04
C GLY A 109 2.71 6.39 5.85
N SER A 110 2.69 6.48 7.17
CA SER A 110 3.67 5.80 8.03
C SER A 110 3.28 4.36 8.36
N VAL A 111 1.98 4.05 8.29
CA VAL A 111 1.43 2.69 8.47
C VAL A 111 0.34 2.48 7.43
N ILE A 112 0.47 1.41 6.64
CA ILE A 112 -0.53 1.00 5.66
C ILE A 112 -0.81 -0.49 5.89
N ASN A 113 -2.02 -0.82 6.33
CA ASN A 113 -2.48 -2.18 6.51
C ASN A 113 -3.60 -2.48 5.53
N GLY A 114 -3.65 -3.69 5.00
CA GLY A 114 -4.72 -4.04 4.07
C GLY A 114 -4.93 -5.53 3.90
N ILE A 115 -5.95 -5.84 3.11
CA ILE A 115 -6.30 -7.19 2.71
C ILE A 115 -6.44 -7.20 1.19
N LEU A 116 -5.75 -8.16 0.57
CA LEU A 116 -5.88 -8.52 -0.84
C LEU A 116 -6.82 -9.71 -0.96
N VAL A 117 -7.72 -9.66 -1.91
CA VAL A 117 -8.63 -10.77 -2.26
C VAL A 117 -8.45 -11.14 -3.73
N ASN A 118 -8.58 -12.42 -4.04
CA ASN A 118 -8.55 -12.86 -5.42
C ASN A 118 -9.93 -12.65 -6.07
N LYS A 119 -9.99 -11.85 -7.12
CA LYS A 119 -11.17 -11.64 -7.95
C LYS A 119 -10.85 -12.02 -9.40
N ASN A 120 -11.44 -13.10 -9.87
CA ASN A 120 -11.28 -13.59 -11.25
C ASN A 120 -9.81 -13.84 -11.65
N GLY A 121 -8.97 -14.32 -10.71
CA GLY A 121 -7.57 -14.61 -10.97
C GLY A 121 -6.62 -13.41 -10.80
N THR A 122 -7.12 -12.24 -10.43
CA THR A 122 -6.30 -11.06 -10.11
C THR A 122 -6.50 -10.67 -8.65
N ARG A 123 -5.44 -10.32 -7.95
CA ARG A 123 -5.50 -9.80 -6.58
C ARG A 123 -5.85 -8.32 -6.60
N THR A 124 -6.86 -7.97 -5.81
CA THR A 124 -7.31 -6.59 -5.62
C THR A 124 -7.39 -6.26 -4.14
N ILE A 125 -7.24 -4.99 -3.81
CA ILE A 125 -7.37 -4.51 -2.43
C ILE A 125 -8.84 -4.49 -2.04
N SER A 126 -9.21 -5.24 -0.99
CA SER A 126 -10.57 -5.22 -0.45
C SER A 126 -10.73 -4.21 0.69
N ASN A 127 -9.74 -4.10 1.54
CA ASN A 127 -9.76 -3.18 2.68
C ASN A 127 -8.39 -2.54 2.89
N LEU A 128 -8.40 -1.29 3.33
CA LEU A 128 -7.20 -0.56 3.76
C LEU A 128 -7.47 0.21 5.05
N GLU A 129 -6.46 0.25 5.90
CA GLU A 129 -6.30 1.25 6.96
C GLU A 129 -4.96 1.94 6.77
N VAL A 130 -4.97 3.26 6.63
CA VAL A 130 -3.77 4.09 6.46
C VAL A 130 -3.70 5.09 7.59
N LYS A 131 -2.52 5.26 8.17
CA LYS A 131 -2.24 6.24 9.23
C LYS A 131 -0.95 6.97 8.95
N ASP A 132 -0.91 8.24 9.34
CA ASP A 132 0.30 9.05 9.39
C ASP A 132 0.21 10.07 10.53
N GLU A 133 1.30 10.26 11.27
CA GLU A 133 1.35 11.27 12.34
C GLU A 133 1.25 12.69 11.79
N ASN A 134 1.75 12.90 10.58
CA ASN A 134 1.66 14.17 9.86
C ASN A 134 0.45 14.18 8.93
N ILE A 135 0.63 13.76 7.67
CA ILE A 135 -0.42 13.73 6.65
C ILE A 135 -0.17 12.56 5.71
N LEU A 136 -1.10 11.64 5.64
CA LEU A 136 -1.17 10.64 4.59
C LEU A 136 -1.68 11.24 3.27
N ASN A 137 -1.38 10.61 2.17
CA ASN A 137 -1.86 10.99 0.86
C ASN A 137 -2.41 9.77 0.11
N ILE A 138 -3.60 9.90 -0.45
CA ILE A 138 -4.21 8.92 -1.37
C ILE A 138 -4.49 9.63 -2.68
N VAL A 139 -3.99 9.09 -3.76
CA VAL A 139 -4.20 9.62 -5.12
C VAL A 139 -4.88 8.55 -5.95
N THR A 140 -5.99 8.93 -6.57
CA THR A 140 -6.67 8.19 -7.63
C THR A 140 -6.53 8.96 -8.93
N GLU A 141 -7.10 8.48 -10.04
CA GLU A 141 -7.00 9.10 -11.36
C GLU A 141 -7.31 10.62 -11.35
N ASP A 142 -8.37 11.04 -10.67
CA ASP A 142 -8.86 12.42 -10.70
C ASP A 142 -8.87 13.14 -9.35
N THR A 143 -8.57 12.43 -8.25
CA THR A 143 -8.73 12.95 -6.89
C THR A 143 -7.48 12.74 -6.04
N LYS A 144 -7.07 13.79 -5.33
CA LYS A 144 -6.04 13.72 -4.28
C LYS A 144 -6.68 13.97 -2.93
N MET A 145 -6.42 13.06 -1.98
CA MET A 145 -6.99 13.07 -0.64
C MET A 145 -5.88 13.10 0.39
N PHE A 146 -6.05 13.91 1.41
CA PHE A 146 -5.11 14.09 2.52
C PHE A 146 -5.86 14.00 3.83
N SER A 147 -5.29 13.34 4.83
CA SER A 147 -5.82 13.24 6.19
C SER A 147 -4.76 12.68 7.14
N LYS A 148 -5.07 12.46 8.41
CA LYS A 148 -4.20 11.72 9.33
C LYS A 148 -4.51 10.23 9.38
N LYS A 149 -5.74 9.86 9.03
CA LYS A 149 -6.18 8.47 8.99
C LYS A 149 -7.19 8.28 7.87
N ALA A 150 -7.11 7.15 7.20
CA ALA A 150 -8.06 6.76 6.16
C ALA A 150 -8.42 5.29 6.28
N PHE A 151 -9.64 4.96 5.86
CA PHE A 151 -10.12 3.61 5.63
C PHE A 151 -10.68 3.50 4.23
N TYR A 152 -10.43 2.37 3.59
CA TYR A 152 -11.08 1.97 2.35
C TYR A 152 -11.80 0.64 2.55
N ASP A 153 -13.03 0.58 2.09
CA ASP A 153 -13.87 -0.61 2.06
C ASP A 153 -14.38 -0.78 0.63
N GLU A 154 -13.86 -1.76 -0.07
CA GLU A 154 -14.17 -1.99 -1.48
C GLU A 154 -15.61 -2.50 -1.67
N GLU A 155 -16.10 -3.34 -0.76
CA GLU A 155 -17.48 -3.85 -0.82
C GLU A 155 -18.52 -2.73 -0.74
N LYS A 156 -18.22 -1.68 0.02
CA LYS A 156 -19.06 -0.47 0.13
C LYS A 156 -18.71 0.59 -0.91
N SER A 157 -17.59 0.44 -1.61
CA SER A 157 -17.03 1.45 -2.52
C SER A 157 -16.80 2.80 -1.81
N ILE A 158 -16.29 2.78 -0.57
CA ILE A 158 -16.15 3.97 0.28
C ILE A 158 -14.72 4.15 0.75
N ILE A 159 -14.22 5.40 0.64
CA ILE A 159 -13.05 5.88 1.35
C ILE A 159 -13.50 6.85 2.44
N GLU A 160 -13.15 6.57 3.69
CA GLU A 160 -13.35 7.47 4.82
C GLU A 160 -12.04 8.13 5.24
N LEU A 161 -12.07 9.44 5.47
CA LEU A 161 -10.93 10.26 5.84
C LEU A 161 -11.19 10.92 7.19
N PHE A 162 -10.19 10.92 8.06
CA PHE A 162 -10.30 11.44 9.42
C PHE A 162 -9.13 12.37 9.74
N ASP A 163 -9.48 13.49 10.36
CA ASP A 163 -8.60 14.54 10.87
C ASP A 163 -7.76 15.24 9.79
N ASP A 164 -7.84 16.55 9.78
CA ASP A 164 -7.15 17.44 8.83
C ASP A 164 -7.41 17.09 7.35
N VAL A 165 -8.67 16.77 7.05
CA VAL A 165 -9.11 16.30 5.72
C VAL A 165 -8.98 17.42 4.68
N LYS A 166 -8.37 17.08 3.53
CA LYS A 166 -8.35 17.90 2.33
C LYS A 166 -8.58 17.01 1.12
N ILE A 167 -9.55 17.37 0.28
CA ILE A 167 -9.84 16.70 -1.00
C ILE A 167 -9.62 17.71 -2.11
N ILE A 168 -8.89 17.32 -3.14
CA ILE A 168 -8.62 18.11 -4.35
C ILE A 168 -9.10 17.32 -5.55
N ARG A 169 -10.01 17.88 -6.31
CA ARG A 169 -10.48 17.31 -7.57
C ARG A 169 -10.54 18.42 -8.63
N GLY A 170 -9.69 18.31 -9.65
CA GLY A 170 -9.55 19.37 -10.64
C GLY A 170 -9.24 20.73 -9.98
N SER A 171 -10.14 21.71 -10.13
CA SER A 171 -10.04 23.04 -9.51
C SER A 171 -10.74 23.17 -8.16
N GLU A 172 -11.38 22.10 -7.68
CA GLU A 172 -12.12 22.11 -6.41
C GLU A 172 -11.20 21.68 -5.26
N ILE A 173 -11.23 22.43 -4.18
CA ILE A 173 -10.53 22.11 -2.93
C ILE A 173 -11.51 22.21 -1.79
N ILE A 174 -11.69 21.10 -1.04
CA ILE A 174 -12.57 21.07 0.13
C ILE A 174 -11.76 20.57 1.33
N THR A 175 -11.95 21.24 2.47
CA THR A 175 -11.28 20.90 3.73
C THR A 175 -12.27 20.78 4.89
N GLY A 176 -11.96 19.88 5.82
CA GLY A 176 -12.76 19.63 7.02
C GLY A 176 -12.07 18.69 7.99
N ASP A 177 -12.80 18.13 8.94
CA ASP A 177 -12.26 17.17 9.92
C ASP A 177 -12.63 15.72 9.60
N TYR A 178 -13.62 15.51 8.73
CA TYR A 178 -14.07 14.19 8.28
C TYR A 178 -14.53 14.25 6.82
N GLY A 179 -14.19 13.25 6.04
CA GLY A 179 -14.57 13.12 4.64
C GLY A 179 -15.00 11.71 4.29
N ILE A 180 -15.96 11.59 3.38
CA ILE A 180 -16.35 10.33 2.74
C ILE A 180 -16.29 10.55 1.24
N LEU A 181 -15.64 9.63 0.52
CA LEU A 181 -15.70 9.51 -0.94
C LEU A 181 -16.41 8.20 -1.28
N ASP A 182 -17.47 8.29 -2.06
CA ASP A 182 -18.15 7.15 -2.70
C ASP A 182 -17.51 6.98 -4.08
N THR A 183 -16.75 5.90 -4.26
CA THR A 183 -15.96 5.68 -5.49
C THR A 183 -16.83 5.27 -6.66
N ASP A 184 -17.96 4.56 -6.43
CA ASP A 184 -18.90 4.18 -7.46
C ASP A 184 -19.66 5.38 -8.05
N LYS A 185 -20.13 6.27 -7.14
CA LYS A 185 -20.87 7.47 -7.53
C LYS A 185 -19.97 8.63 -7.89
N ASN A 186 -18.66 8.47 -7.64
CA ASN A 186 -17.68 9.53 -7.80
C ASN A 186 -18.10 10.82 -7.05
N ALA A 187 -18.63 10.66 -5.83
CA ALA A 187 -19.19 11.73 -4.99
C ALA A 187 -18.50 11.78 -3.65
N TYR A 188 -18.32 12.96 -3.11
CA TYR A 188 -17.72 13.12 -1.79
C TYR A 188 -18.51 14.08 -0.90
N LYS A 189 -18.40 13.87 0.40
CA LYS A 189 -18.96 14.70 1.45
C LYS A 189 -17.89 14.99 2.48
N VAL A 190 -17.74 16.27 2.84
CA VAL A 190 -16.83 16.70 3.91
C VAL A 190 -17.63 17.37 5.01
N SER A 191 -17.28 17.10 6.26
CA SER A 191 -17.86 17.72 7.45
C SER A 191 -16.78 18.17 8.42
N SER A 192 -17.13 19.09 9.31
CA SER A 192 -16.27 19.54 10.39
C SER A 192 -16.97 19.40 11.74
N LYS A 193 -16.20 19.02 12.77
CA LYS A 193 -16.64 18.92 14.15
C LYS A 193 -16.41 20.25 14.89
N ASN A 194 -17.18 20.51 15.96
CA ASN A 194 -16.89 21.54 16.97
C ASN A 194 -16.66 22.95 16.42
N SER A 195 -17.65 23.52 15.73
CA SER A 195 -17.63 24.93 15.28
C SER A 195 -16.58 25.28 14.22
N LYS A 196 -15.72 24.37 13.81
CA LYS A 196 -14.88 24.54 12.62
C LYS A 196 -15.79 24.51 11.38
N LYS A 197 -15.50 25.36 10.41
CA LYS A 197 -16.27 25.42 9.16
C LYS A 197 -15.62 24.57 8.09
N VAL A 198 -16.42 23.82 7.34
CA VAL A 198 -16.00 23.28 6.05
C VAL A 198 -15.66 24.47 5.14
N LYS A 199 -14.51 24.43 4.49
CA LYS A 199 -14.11 25.43 3.49
C LYS A 199 -14.08 24.75 2.12
N ALA A 200 -14.77 25.32 1.16
CA ALA A 200 -14.71 24.92 -0.24
C ALA A 200 -14.19 26.09 -1.07
N VAL A 201 -13.21 25.82 -1.93
CA VAL A 201 -12.71 26.75 -2.93
C VAL A 201 -12.99 26.13 -4.29
N ILE A 202 -13.80 26.79 -5.10
CA ILE A 202 -14.14 26.36 -6.47
C ILE A 202 -13.63 27.48 -7.37
N SER A 203 -12.59 27.20 -8.17
CA SER A 203 -12.10 28.18 -9.14
C SER A 203 -12.70 27.89 -10.51
N ASN A 204 -13.70 28.68 -10.92
CA ASN A 204 -14.19 28.70 -12.28
C ASN A 204 -13.22 29.51 -13.15
N THR A 205 -12.24 28.87 -13.74
CA THR A 205 -11.44 29.50 -14.81
C THR A 205 -12.21 29.35 -16.12
N LYS A 206 -13.27 30.16 -16.32
CA LYS A 206 -13.76 30.43 -17.66
C LYS A 206 -12.76 31.31 -18.38
N TRP A 207 -12.00 30.77 -19.30
CA TRP A 207 -11.26 31.55 -20.28
C TRP A 207 -12.29 32.30 -21.13
N ILE A 208 -12.45 33.60 -20.89
CA ILE A 208 -13.19 34.45 -21.80
C ILE A 208 -12.23 34.72 -22.97
N ASN A 209 -12.47 34.05 -24.10
CA ASN A 209 -11.81 34.41 -25.33
C ASN A 209 -12.34 35.79 -25.76
N PHE A 210 -11.57 36.83 -25.56
CA PHE A 210 -11.77 38.09 -26.23
C PHE A 210 -11.26 37.93 -27.67
N ASN A 211 -12.17 37.73 -28.63
CA ASN A 211 -11.86 37.93 -30.03
C ASN A 211 -11.86 39.44 -30.28
N TYR A 212 -10.68 39.98 -30.65
CA TYR A 212 -10.54 41.28 -31.30
C TYR A 212 -10.50 41.07 -32.80
#